data_f72d9a0fa1168742e5740870bcd5a721
#
_entry.id   f72d9a0fa1168742e5740870bcd5a721
#
_cell.length_a   1.000
_cell.length_b   1.000
_cell.length_c   1.000
_cell.angle_alpha   90.00
_cell.angle_beta   90.00
_cell.angle_gamma   90.00
#
_symmetry.space_group_name_H-M   'P 1'
#
loop_
_entity.id
_entity.type
_entity.pdbx_description
1 polymer ?
#
loop_
_entity_poly.entity_id
_entity_poly.type
_entity_poly.pdbx_seq_one_letter_code
_entity_poly.pdbx_strand_id
1 'polypeptide(L)'
;MGRAKRRKNMHTRNSIRIKMGKPIFFTLTHCSKKLKGISNRFNYKANMHNLCFVDASFYNVKYQASIMTDCNYRNANVIGVDFFNCNMRGKLKNVVFYNCNLKGTDFSGATFDDVAFICTNTNEAKNIYSNTPGIMVLRTYKALNLSEKVKIQLLNLGHNQSVFNARVLHVNQNKLNHWTLGLIHQKYGDDGIEMLSDILCKKEEWNNMYTVFSYMLLIEKWGKK
;
A
#
# COMPACT_ATOMS: atom_id res chain seq x y z
N MET A 1 -35.96 3.75 -8.11
CA MET A 1 -35.02 3.35 -9.22
C MET A 1 -34.14 2.23 -8.76
N GLY A 2 -34.21 1.06 -9.41
CA GLY A 2 -33.51 -0.14 -8.99
C GLY A 2 -31.98 -0.03 -9.14
N ARG A 3 -31.24 -0.77 -8.31
CA ARG A 3 -29.75 -0.86 -8.28
C ARG A 3 -29.14 -1.13 -9.67
N ALA A 4 -29.81 -1.92 -10.50
CA ALA A 4 -29.39 -2.26 -11.87
C ALA A 4 -29.39 -1.03 -12.81
N LYS A 5 -30.42 -0.17 -12.73
CA LYS A 5 -30.54 1.04 -13.55
C LYS A 5 -29.44 2.07 -13.20
N ARG A 6 -29.10 2.20 -11.89
CA ARG A 6 -27.96 3.05 -11.44
C ARG A 6 -26.62 2.54 -11.96
N ARG A 7 -26.37 1.22 -11.94
CA ARG A 7 -25.13 0.63 -12.47
C ARG A 7 -24.98 0.87 -13.97
N LYS A 8 -26.05 0.65 -14.75
CA LYS A 8 -26.05 0.87 -16.22
C LYS A 8 -25.75 2.33 -16.56
N ASN A 9 -26.40 3.27 -15.88
CA ASN A 9 -26.16 4.71 -16.10
C ASN A 9 -24.75 5.14 -15.72
N MET A 10 -24.18 4.59 -14.66
CA MET A 10 -22.81 4.88 -14.24
C MET A 10 -21.79 4.31 -15.23
N HIS A 11 -22.03 3.11 -15.75
CA HIS A 11 -21.17 2.49 -16.76
C HIS A 11 -21.12 3.32 -18.05
N THR A 12 -22.27 3.79 -18.53
CA THR A 12 -22.39 4.65 -19.72
C THR A 12 -21.68 6.00 -19.50
N ARG A 13 -21.89 6.64 -18.34
CA ARG A 13 -21.22 7.90 -17.98
C ARG A 13 -19.69 7.73 -17.91
N ASN A 14 -19.21 6.65 -17.30
CA ASN A 14 -17.79 6.37 -17.21
C ASN A 14 -17.18 6.06 -18.59
N SER A 15 -17.88 5.35 -19.44
CA SER A 15 -17.45 5.07 -20.82
C SER A 15 -17.24 6.37 -21.62
N ILE A 16 -18.15 7.32 -21.52
CA ILE A 16 -18.03 8.64 -22.15
C ILE A 16 -16.84 9.41 -21.55
N ARG A 17 -16.67 9.40 -20.23
CA ARG A 17 -15.58 10.10 -19.55
C ARG A 17 -14.21 9.51 -19.91
N ILE A 18 -14.09 8.19 -20.05
CA ILE A 18 -12.86 7.52 -20.51
C ILE A 18 -12.49 8.01 -21.90
N LYS A 19 -13.45 8.04 -22.85
CA LYS A 19 -13.22 8.55 -24.22
C LYS A 19 -12.77 10.01 -24.25
N MET A 20 -13.20 10.81 -23.26
CA MET A 20 -12.83 12.22 -23.11
C MET A 20 -11.56 12.43 -22.25
N GLY A 21 -10.84 11.40 -21.86
CA GLY A 21 -9.70 11.50 -20.94
C GLY A 21 -10.05 12.05 -19.56
N LYS A 22 -11.33 12.03 -19.16
CA LYS A 22 -11.80 12.57 -17.86
C LYS A 22 -11.83 11.49 -16.78
N PRO A 23 -11.61 11.88 -15.51
CA PRO A 23 -11.72 10.96 -14.38
C PRO A 23 -13.06 10.24 -14.34
N ILE A 24 -13.05 8.95 -14.04
CA ILE A 24 -14.27 8.15 -13.94
C ILE A 24 -14.85 8.20 -12.53
N PHE A 25 -16.18 8.09 -12.42
CA PHE A 25 -16.84 7.91 -11.14
C PHE A 25 -16.77 6.44 -10.73
N PHE A 26 -16.31 6.21 -9.53
CA PHE A 26 -16.27 4.88 -8.94
C PHE A 26 -17.03 4.89 -7.62
N THR A 27 -17.99 3.99 -7.48
CA THR A 27 -18.71 3.78 -6.23
C THR A 27 -18.71 2.30 -5.90
N LEU A 28 -18.08 1.97 -4.77
CA LEU A 28 -18.02 0.63 -4.24
C LEU A 28 -18.50 0.68 -2.78
N THR A 29 -19.52 -0.05 -2.44
CA THR A 29 -20.10 -0.06 -1.10
C THR A 29 -20.34 -1.48 -0.64
N HIS A 30 -20.15 -1.73 0.67
CA HIS A 30 -20.44 -3.01 1.32
C HIS A 30 -19.81 -4.23 0.61
N CYS A 31 -18.54 -4.11 0.20
CA CYS A 31 -17.80 -5.20 -0.42
C CYS A 31 -16.87 -5.86 0.60
N SER A 32 -17.19 -7.10 0.97
CA SER A 32 -16.34 -7.93 1.84
C SER A 32 -15.20 -8.64 1.11
N LYS A 33 -15.19 -8.57 -0.23
CA LYS A 33 -14.16 -9.21 -1.05
C LYS A 33 -12.83 -8.49 -0.88
N LYS A 34 -11.77 -9.22 -0.60
CA LYS A 34 -10.40 -8.69 -0.59
C LYS A 34 -10.02 -8.16 -1.96
N LEU A 35 -9.51 -6.94 -2.00
CA LEU A 35 -9.00 -6.29 -3.20
C LEU A 35 -7.47 -6.34 -3.18
N LYS A 36 -6.89 -7.12 -4.10
CA LYS A 36 -5.43 -7.25 -4.24
C LYS A 36 -4.96 -6.60 -5.53
N GLY A 37 -3.72 -6.08 -5.53
CA GLY A 37 -3.05 -5.62 -6.74
C GLY A 37 -3.78 -4.49 -7.47
N ILE A 38 -4.12 -3.41 -6.77
CA ILE A 38 -4.74 -2.22 -7.35
C ILE A 38 -3.64 -1.30 -7.88
N SER A 39 -3.58 -1.10 -9.20
CA SER A 39 -2.56 -0.27 -9.82
C SER A 39 -3.10 0.62 -10.93
N ASN A 40 -2.43 1.76 -11.16
CA ASN A 40 -2.67 2.69 -12.27
C ASN A 40 -4.16 3.05 -12.48
N ARG A 41 -4.90 3.21 -11.39
CA ARG A 41 -6.32 3.57 -11.39
C ARG A 41 -6.49 5.04 -11.05
N PHE A 42 -7.48 5.67 -11.64
CA PHE A 42 -7.89 7.02 -11.32
C PHE A 42 -9.35 7.04 -10.88
N ASN A 43 -9.58 7.50 -9.66
CA ASN A 43 -10.91 7.61 -9.09
C ASN A 43 -11.10 9.03 -8.57
N TYR A 44 -12.12 9.70 -9.06
CA TYR A 44 -12.46 11.06 -8.64
C TYR A 44 -13.84 11.06 -8.01
N LYS A 45 -13.95 11.65 -6.82
CA LYS A 45 -15.18 11.67 -6.02
C LYS A 45 -15.78 10.26 -5.84
N ALA A 46 -14.92 9.26 -5.64
CA ALA A 46 -15.38 7.92 -5.33
C ALA A 46 -15.96 7.88 -3.91
N ASN A 47 -17.04 7.14 -3.74
CA ASN A 47 -17.59 6.82 -2.43
C ASN A 47 -17.34 5.34 -2.14
N MET A 48 -16.42 5.06 -1.21
CA MET A 48 -16.00 3.74 -0.79
C MET A 48 -16.37 3.54 0.68
N HIS A 49 -17.22 2.56 0.95
CA HIS A 49 -17.78 2.31 2.27
C HIS A 49 -17.68 0.83 2.63
N ASN A 50 -17.21 0.53 3.82
CA ASN A 50 -17.06 -0.84 4.34
C ASN A 50 -16.25 -1.76 3.39
N LEU A 51 -15.16 -1.27 2.81
CA LEU A 51 -14.31 -2.09 1.95
C LEU A 51 -13.22 -2.80 2.76
N CYS A 52 -12.93 -4.02 2.34
CA CYS A 52 -11.83 -4.79 2.90
C CYS A 52 -10.60 -4.67 2.00
N PHE A 53 -9.64 -3.85 2.42
CA PHE A 53 -8.33 -3.68 1.80
C PHE A 53 -7.22 -4.43 2.55
N VAL A 54 -7.58 -5.46 3.31
CA VAL A 54 -6.61 -6.29 4.05
C VAL A 54 -5.65 -6.95 3.08
N ASP A 55 -4.35 -6.80 3.34
CA ASP A 55 -3.24 -7.28 2.52
C ASP A 55 -3.25 -6.71 1.08
N ALA A 56 -3.93 -5.59 0.84
CA ALA A 56 -3.97 -4.96 -0.48
C ALA A 56 -2.69 -4.18 -0.78
N SER A 57 -2.28 -4.19 -2.04
CA SER A 57 -1.22 -3.34 -2.57
C SER A 57 -1.79 -2.33 -3.54
N PHE A 58 -1.55 -1.05 -3.27
CA PHE A 58 -1.93 0.07 -4.12
C PHE A 58 -0.67 0.66 -4.74
N TYR A 59 -0.67 0.86 -6.05
CA TYR A 59 0.45 1.47 -6.75
C TYR A 59 -0.04 2.49 -7.78
N ASN A 60 0.41 3.73 -7.68
CA ASN A 60 0.04 4.84 -8.56
C ASN A 60 -1.48 5.01 -8.76
N VAL A 61 -2.24 4.90 -7.69
CA VAL A 61 -3.69 5.11 -7.72
C VAL A 61 -4.01 6.54 -7.30
N LYS A 62 -4.98 7.17 -7.95
CA LYS A 62 -5.47 8.50 -7.57
C LYS A 62 -6.87 8.39 -7.01
N TYR A 63 -7.05 8.90 -5.79
CA TYR A 63 -8.33 8.96 -5.06
C TYR A 63 -8.66 10.40 -4.66
N GLN A 64 -8.68 11.30 -5.63
CA GLN A 64 -8.91 12.70 -5.34
C GLN A 64 -10.35 12.97 -4.90
N ALA A 65 -10.52 13.76 -3.83
CA ALA A 65 -11.81 14.15 -3.26
C ALA A 65 -12.76 12.95 -2.98
N SER A 66 -12.21 11.79 -2.66
CA SER A 66 -12.98 10.58 -2.39
C SER A 66 -13.30 10.43 -0.90
N ILE A 67 -14.38 9.75 -0.59
CA ILE A 67 -14.78 9.39 0.76
C ILE A 67 -14.48 7.91 0.96
N MET A 68 -13.67 7.60 1.98
CA MET A 68 -13.19 6.25 2.29
C MET A 68 -13.51 5.98 3.77
N THR A 69 -14.77 5.65 4.08
CA THR A 69 -15.23 5.46 5.45
C THR A 69 -15.37 3.98 5.80
N ASP A 70 -15.04 3.65 7.05
CA ASP A 70 -15.13 2.29 7.61
C ASP A 70 -14.39 1.22 6.81
N CYS A 71 -13.37 1.63 6.04
CA CYS A 71 -12.53 0.71 5.29
C CYS A 71 -11.47 0.09 6.20
N ASN A 72 -11.18 -1.18 5.97
CA ASN A 72 -10.14 -1.90 6.71
C ASN A 72 -8.88 -2.02 5.85
N TYR A 73 -7.81 -1.32 6.23
CA TYR A 73 -6.52 -1.28 5.53
C TYR A 73 -5.45 -2.14 6.21
N ARG A 74 -5.81 -3.11 7.06
CA ARG A 74 -4.82 -3.91 7.77
C ARG A 74 -3.79 -4.53 6.81
N ASN A 75 -2.52 -4.36 7.11
CA ASN A 75 -1.37 -4.85 6.35
C ASN A 75 -1.29 -4.31 4.90
N ALA A 76 -1.92 -3.20 4.58
CA ALA A 76 -1.89 -2.66 3.23
C ALA A 76 -0.59 -1.91 2.92
N ASN A 77 -0.12 -2.02 1.69
CA ASN A 77 0.90 -1.16 1.10
C ASN A 77 0.26 -0.12 0.19
N VAL A 78 0.62 1.14 0.38
CA VAL A 78 0.06 2.27 -0.37
C VAL A 78 1.23 3.08 -0.94
N ILE A 79 1.54 2.87 -2.22
CA ILE A 79 2.73 3.43 -2.86
C ILE A 79 2.33 4.39 -3.98
N GLY A 80 2.82 5.64 -3.91
CA GLY A 80 2.58 6.66 -4.94
C GLY A 80 1.10 7.02 -5.11
N VAL A 81 0.30 6.91 -4.05
CA VAL A 81 -1.15 7.17 -4.12
C VAL A 81 -1.45 8.62 -3.83
N ASP A 82 -2.32 9.19 -4.64
CA ASP A 82 -2.81 10.56 -4.49
C ASP A 82 -4.18 10.55 -3.78
N PHE A 83 -4.18 11.01 -2.52
CA PHE A 83 -5.36 11.16 -1.67
C PHE A 83 -5.78 12.62 -1.50
N PHE A 84 -5.43 13.49 -2.44
CA PHE A 84 -5.75 14.91 -2.34
C PHE A 84 -7.22 15.15 -1.96
N ASN A 85 -7.45 15.86 -0.85
CA ASN A 85 -8.77 16.15 -0.30
C ASN A 85 -9.66 14.91 -0.05
N CYS A 86 -9.07 13.76 0.22
CA CYS A 86 -9.84 12.58 0.63
C CYS A 86 -10.29 12.69 2.08
N ASN A 87 -11.34 11.96 2.42
CA ASN A 87 -11.74 11.70 3.79
C ASN A 87 -11.47 10.21 4.09
N MET A 88 -10.54 9.94 5.01
CA MET A 88 -10.11 8.59 5.35
C MET A 88 -10.46 8.29 6.81
N ARG A 89 -11.39 7.38 7.03
CA ARG A 89 -11.84 6.94 8.36
C ARG A 89 -11.73 5.44 8.48
N GLY A 90 -11.52 4.97 9.69
CA GLY A 90 -11.47 3.54 10.00
C GLY A 90 -10.14 3.11 10.57
N LYS A 91 -9.90 1.80 10.62
CA LYS A 91 -8.71 1.20 11.25
C LYS A 91 -7.57 1.09 10.25
N LEU A 92 -6.49 1.79 10.53
CA LEU A 92 -5.22 1.70 9.84
C LEU A 92 -4.26 0.90 10.73
N LYS A 93 -4.07 -0.38 10.45
CA LYS A 93 -3.17 -1.27 11.20
C LYS A 93 -2.12 -1.87 10.28
N ASN A 94 -0.85 -1.74 10.66
CA ASN A 94 0.28 -2.22 9.86
C ASN A 94 0.21 -1.68 8.42
N VAL A 95 0.03 -0.39 8.23
CA VAL A 95 -0.10 0.24 6.90
C VAL A 95 1.16 1.01 6.57
N VAL A 96 1.64 0.86 5.34
CA VAL A 96 2.74 1.67 4.81
C VAL A 96 2.21 2.61 3.74
N PHE A 97 2.33 3.92 3.99
CA PHE A 97 2.15 4.99 3.00
C PHE A 97 3.53 5.41 2.50
N TYR A 98 3.83 5.17 1.23
CA TYR A 98 5.12 5.51 0.65
C TYR A 98 4.95 6.43 -0.54
N ASN A 99 5.58 7.61 -0.48
CA ASN A 99 5.52 8.65 -1.51
C ASN A 99 4.07 9.00 -1.91
N CYS A 100 3.21 9.20 -0.90
CA CYS A 100 1.80 9.53 -1.10
C CYS A 100 1.56 11.04 -1.02
N ASN A 101 0.58 11.53 -1.77
CA ASN A 101 0.05 12.88 -1.62
C ASN A 101 -1.15 12.85 -0.65
N LEU A 102 -0.97 13.45 0.53
CA LEU A 102 -1.99 13.57 1.58
C LEU A 102 -2.52 14.99 1.74
N LYS A 103 -2.22 15.89 0.80
CA LYS A 103 -2.65 17.28 0.90
C LYS A 103 -4.17 17.39 1.04
N GLY A 104 -4.61 18.02 2.13
CA GLY A 104 -6.03 18.18 2.46
C GLY A 104 -6.76 16.88 2.84
N THR A 105 -6.07 15.74 2.91
CA THR A 105 -6.66 14.48 3.38
C THR A 105 -7.07 14.61 4.84
N ASP A 106 -8.31 14.25 5.15
CA ASP A 106 -8.85 14.29 6.50
C ASP A 106 -8.88 12.90 7.13
N PHE A 107 -8.13 12.73 8.23
CA PHE A 107 -8.06 11.51 9.03
C PHE A 107 -8.97 11.53 10.26
N SER A 108 -9.96 12.43 10.30
CA SER A 108 -10.92 12.46 11.41
C SER A 108 -11.63 11.10 11.55
N GLY A 109 -11.54 10.50 12.74
CA GLY A 109 -12.10 9.16 12.99
C GLY A 109 -11.26 7.99 12.45
N ALA A 110 -10.03 8.24 11.99
CA ALA A 110 -9.05 7.18 11.75
C ALA A 110 -8.37 6.78 13.07
N THR A 111 -8.08 5.49 13.20
CA THR A 111 -7.22 4.94 14.27
C THR A 111 -5.97 4.33 13.66
N PHE A 112 -4.83 4.57 14.30
CA PHE A 112 -3.52 4.16 13.80
C PHE A 112 -2.91 3.12 14.74
N ASP A 113 -2.38 2.05 14.18
CA ASP A 113 -1.67 0.99 14.89
C ASP A 113 -0.55 0.47 13.96
N ASP A 114 0.70 0.84 14.27
CA ASP A 114 1.90 0.53 13.49
C ASP A 114 1.78 0.99 12.01
N VAL A 115 1.57 2.30 11.81
CA VAL A 115 1.43 2.93 10.50
C VAL A 115 2.68 3.72 10.15
N ALA A 116 3.30 3.43 9.00
CA ALA A 116 4.48 4.13 8.52
C ALA A 116 4.16 5.07 7.35
N PHE A 117 4.59 6.32 7.47
CA PHE A 117 4.59 7.31 6.40
C PHE A 117 6.02 7.52 5.92
N ILE A 118 6.35 6.98 4.75
CA ILE A 118 7.68 7.03 4.14
C ILE A 118 7.68 8.05 3.01
N CYS A 119 8.59 9.03 3.03
CA CYS A 119 8.65 10.08 2.02
C CYS A 119 7.26 10.71 1.74
N THR A 120 6.42 10.77 2.76
CA THR A 120 5.03 11.22 2.66
C THR A 120 4.85 12.42 3.57
N ASN A 121 4.43 13.57 3.02
CA ASN A 121 4.21 14.76 3.80
C ASN A 121 2.87 14.68 4.54
N THR A 122 2.92 14.59 5.86
CA THR A 122 1.75 14.55 6.74
C THR A 122 1.29 15.95 7.19
N ASN A 123 2.13 17.00 7.04
CA ASN A 123 1.83 18.32 7.57
C ASN A 123 0.68 19.03 6.83
N GLU A 124 0.37 18.61 5.60
CA GLU A 124 -0.74 19.16 4.80
C GLU A 124 -2.02 18.32 4.95
N ALA A 125 -1.99 17.22 5.71
CA ALA A 125 -3.17 16.45 6.07
C ALA A 125 -3.83 17.01 7.33
N LYS A 126 -5.12 16.70 7.52
CA LYS A 126 -5.90 17.12 8.66
C LYS A 126 -6.05 15.99 9.68
N ASN A 127 -6.12 16.37 10.96
CA ASN A 127 -6.35 15.42 12.08
C ASN A 127 -5.30 14.30 12.19
N ILE A 128 -4.06 14.60 11.78
CA ILE A 128 -2.88 13.77 11.98
C ILE A 128 -1.68 14.69 12.29
N TYR A 129 -0.90 14.33 13.28
CA TYR A 129 0.26 15.10 13.75
C TYR A 129 1.46 14.16 13.87
N SER A 130 2.67 14.69 13.85
CA SER A 130 3.90 13.88 13.97
C SER A 130 3.99 13.06 15.26
N ASN A 131 3.29 13.48 16.31
CA ASN A 131 3.20 12.80 17.61
C ASN A 131 1.91 11.99 17.78
N THR A 132 1.10 11.82 16.73
CA THR A 132 -0.09 10.97 16.79
C THR A 132 0.33 9.54 17.18
N PRO A 133 -0.26 8.93 18.22
CA PRO A 133 0.09 7.57 18.59
C PRO A 133 -0.13 6.55 17.46
N GLY A 134 0.77 5.58 17.36
CA GLY A 134 0.66 4.49 16.38
C GLY A 134 1.14 4.85 14.98
N ILE A 135 1.74 6.04 14.78
CA ILE A 135 2.37 6.41 13.51
C ILE A 135 3.88 6.53 13.61
N MET A 136 4.55 6.29 12.48
CA MET A 136 5.97 6.55 12.27
C MET A 136 6.14 7.36 10.98
N VAL A 137 6.88 8.47 11.03
CA VAL A 137 7.17 9.30 9.85
C VAL A 137 8.66 9.17 9.51
N LEU A 138 8.97 8.59 8.36
CA LEU A 138 10.33 8.37 7.88
C LEU A 138 10.65 9.32 6.72
N ARG A 139 11.58 10.24 6.96
CA ARG A 139 12.08 11.20 5.96
C ARG A 139 13.45 10.83 5.42
N THR A 140 14.15 9.95 6.12
CA THR A 140 15.46 9.39 5.76
C THR A 140 15.46 7.90 6.02
N TYR A 141 16.35 7.17 5.38
CA TYR A 141 16.60 5.75 5.69
C TYR A 141 18.06 5.54 6.02
N LYS A 142 18.32 4.60 6.89
CA LYS A 142 19.69 4.10 7.14
C LYS A 142 20.06 3.15 6.01
N ALA A 143 21.22 3.35 5.41
CA ALA A 143 21.74 2.39 4.43
C ALA A 143 21.91 1.02 5.11
N LEU A 144 21.36 -0.01 4.50
CA LEU A 144 21.52 -1.38 4.97
C LEU A 144 22.85 -1.92 4.46
N ASN A 145 23.65 -2.48 5.36
CA ASN A 145 24.92 -3.13 5.01
C ASN A 145 24.66 -4.62 4.74
N LEU A 146 24.04 -4.91 3.59
CA LEU A 146 23.72 -6.27 3.19
C LEU A 146 24.97 -7.00 2.69
N SER A 147 25.13 -8.29 3.04
CA SER A 147 26.15 -9.14 2.43
C SER A 147 25.95 -9.23 0.91
N GLU A 148 27.04 -9.40 0.14
CA GLU A 148 26.93 -9.51 -1.33
C GLU A 148 26.03 -10.67 -1.76
N LYS A 149 26.05 -11.79 -1.02
CA LYS A 149 25.13 -12.91 -1.26
C LYS A 149 23.67 -12.46 -1.20
N VAL A 150 23.26 -11.84 -0.10
CA VAL A 150 21.88 -11.38 0.14
C VAL A 150 21.48 -10.31 -0.88
N LYS A 151 22.38 -9.39 -1.18
CA LYS A 151 22.14 -8.34 -2.17
C LYS A 151 21.87 -8.91 -3.57
N ILE A 152 22.69 -9.86 -4.03
CA ILE A 152 22.52 -10.53 -5.33
C ILE A 152 21.19 -11.31 -5.34
N GLN A 153 20.92 -12.08 -4.30
CA GLN A 153 19.66 -12.84 -4.19
C GLN A 153 18.45 -11.93 -4.27
N LEU A 154 18.40 -10.86 -3.49
CA LEU A 154 17.29 -9.91 -3.49
C LEU A 154 17.17 -9.19 -4.84
N LEU A 155 18.26 -8.79 -5.49
CA LEU A 155 18.22 -8.16 -6.81
C LEU A 155 17.66 -9.12 -7.88
N ASN A 156 18.07 -10.39 -7.86
CA ASN A 156 17.58 -11.38 -8.80
C ASN A 156 16.06 -11.60 -8.70
N LEU A 157 15.47 -11.46 -7.52
CA LEU A 157 14.03 -11.50 -7.34
C LEU A 157 13.28 -10.38 -8.10
N GLY A 158 13.97 -9.31 -8.50
CA GLY A 158 13.42 -8.25 -9.35
C GLY A 158 13.00 -8.72 -10.74
N HIS A 159 13.52 -9.86 -11.21
CA HIS A 159 13.10 -10.49 -12.47
C HIS A 159 11.76 -11.25 -12.33
N ASN A 160 11.35 -11.60 -11.10
CA ASN A 160 10.04 -12.15 -10.85
C ASN A 160 8.99 -11.04 -10.88
N GLN A 161 8.08 -11.10 -11.87
CA GLN A 161 7.09 -10.04 -12.10
C GLN A 161 6.17 -9.81 -10.91
N SER A 162 5.81 -10.85 -10.16
CA SER A 162 4.94 -10.73 -8.98
C SER A 162 5.64 -9.98 -7.84
N VAL A 163 6.90 -10.31 -7.57
CA VAL A 163 7.73 -9.65 -6.56
C VAL A 163 7.99 -8.20 -6.95
N PHE A 164 8.37 -7.97 -8.21
CA PHE A 164 8.63 -6.63 -8.73
C PHE A 164 7.40 -5.73 -8.67
N ASN A 165 6.23 -6.21 -9.08
CA ASN A 165 4.98 -5.44 -9.06
C ASN A 165 4.51 -5.06 -7.66
N ALA A 166 4.89 -5.81 -6.64
CA ALA A 166 4.59 -5.48 -5.25
C ALA A 166 5.32 -4.21 -4.77
N ARG A 167 6.46 -3.85 -5.41
CA ARG A 167 7.28 -2.67 -5.06
C ARG A 167 7.77 -2.64 -3.61
N VAL A 168 7.77 -3.79 -2.95
CA VAL A 168 8.27 -3.91 -1.59
C VAL A 168 9.80 -4.01 -1.58
N LEU A 169 10.37 -4.96 -2.32
CA LEU A 169 11.82 -5.20 -2.32
C LEU A 169 12.56 -4.30 -3.31
N HIS A 170 11.89 -3.78 -4.33
CA HIS A 170 12.52 -3.09 -5.44
C HIS A 170 11.89 -1.72 -5.73
N VAL A 171 12.73 -0.73 -6.01
CA VAL A 171 12.33 0.56 -6.63
C VAL A 171 12.26 0.40 -8.14
N ASN A 172 13.27 -0.23 -8.73
CA ASN A 172 13.32 -0.70 -10.11
C ASN A 172 14.03 -2.06 -10.16
N GLN A 173 14.10 -2.71 -11.33
CA GLN A 173 14.64 -4.07 -11.45
C GLN A 173 16.09 -4.22 -10.91
N ASN A 174 16.87 -3.14 -10.97
CA ASN A 174 18.28 -3.14 -10.57
C ASN A 174 18.54 -2.41 -9.25
N LYS A 175 17.49 -1.98 -8.54
CA LYS A 175 17.64 -1.19 -7.31
C LYS A 175 16.69 -1.66 -6.23
N LEU A 176 17.28 -2.06 -5.10
CA LEU A 176 16.55 -2.43 -3.90
C LEU A 176 15.83 -1.23 -3.26
N ASN A 177 14.70 -1.50 -2.64
CA ASN A 177 13.95 -0.53 -1.88
C ASN A 177 14.41 -0.49 -0.42
N HIS A 178 15.44 0.30 -0.15
CA HIS A 178 16.01 0.43 1.20
C HIS A 178 15.02 1.00 2.23
N TRP A 179 13.96 1.67 1.81
CA TRP A 179 12.93 2.15 2.73
C TRP A 179 12.13 1.01 3.35
N THR A 180 11.58 0.15 2.52
CA THR A 180 10.76 -0.97 2.95
C THR A 180 11.60 -2.09 3.57
N LEU A 181 12.78 -2.36 3.01
CA LEU A 181 13.76 -3.25 3.62
C LEU A 181 14.22 -2.72 4.99
N GLY A 182 14.37 -1.39 5.14
CA GLY A 182 14.70 -0.76 6.41
C GLY A 182 13.64 -0.99 7.48
N LEU A 183 12.35 -0.98 7.14
CA LEU A 183 11.29 -1.33 8.08
C LEU A 183 11.38 -2.80 8.54
N ILE A 184 11.68 -3.71 7.61
CA ILE A 184 11.86 -5.14 7.92
C ILE A 184 13.10 -5.32 8.81
N HIS A 185 14.21 -4.68 8.45
CA HIS A 185 15.46 -4.73 9.21
C HIS A 185 15.31 -4.15 10.62
N GLN A 186 14.56 -3.05 10.79
CA GLN A 186 14.33 -2.45 12.11
C GLN A 186 13.65 -3.43 13.07
N LYS A 187 12.82 -4.34 12.55
CA LYS A 187 12.09 -5.32 13.37
C LYS A 187 12.85 -6.64 13.56
N TYR A 188 13.60 -7.08 12.56
CA TYR A 188 14.17 -8.45 12.52
C TYR A 188 15.70 -8.49 12.36
N GLY A 189 16.38 -7.33 12.21
CA GLY A 189 17.83 -7.26 12.02
C GLY A 189 18.31 -7.82 10.68
N ASP A 190 19.61 -8.00 10.60
CA ASP A 190 20.29 -8.57 9.41
C ASP A 190 19.86 -10.03 9.19
N ASP A 191 19.75 -10.82 10.25
CA ASP A 191 19.32 -12.23 10.20
C ASP A 191 17.93 -12.37 9.58
N GLY A 192 17.02 -11.45 9.88
CA GLY A 192 15.69 -11.43 9.30
C GLY A 192 15.70 -11.14 7.80
N ILE A 193 16.57 -10.26 7.34
CA ILE A 193 16.72 -9.97 5.90
C ILE A 193 17.36 -11.17 5.18
N GLU A 194 18.38 -11.79 5.76
CA GLU A 194 19.02 -12.99 5.19
C GLU A 194 18.02 -14.15 5.10
N MET A 195 17.30 -14.41 6.18
CA MET A 195 16.24 -15.42 6.20
C MET A 195 15.17 -15.16 5.13
N LEU A 196 14.70 -13.91 5.00
CA LEU A 196 13.74 -13.52 3.97
C LEU A 196 14.26 -13.81 2.57
N SER A 197 15.52 -13.45 2.31
CA SER A 197 16.18 -13.66 1.02
C SER A 197 16.23 -15.17 0.68
N ASP A 198 16.68 -15.99 1.62
CA ASP A 198 16.77 -17.44 1.44
C ASP A 198 15.42 -18.11 1.24
N ILE A 199 14.39 -17.68 1.96
CA ILE A 199 13.02 -18.21 1.80
C ILE A 199 12.49 -17.90 0.41
N LEU A 200 12.61 -16.65 -0.03
CA LEU A 200 12.07 -16.20 -1.32
C LEU A 200 12.80 -16.85 -2.50
N CYS A 201 14.10 -17.16 -2.37
CA CYS A 201 14.85 -17.85 -3.41
C CYS A 201 14.52 -19.35 -3.50
N LYS A 202 14.08 -19.97 -2.40
CA LYS A 202 13.82 -21.42 -2.36
C LYS A 202 12.39 -21.80 -2.77
N LYS A 203 11.43 -20.86 -2.73
CA LYS A 203 9.99 -21.17 -2.92
C LYS A 203 9.28 -20.11 -3.76
N GLU A 204 8.89 -20.47 -4.98
CA GLU A 204 8.11 -19.59 -5.88
C GLU A 204 6.70 -19.27 -5.36
N GLU A 205 6.10 -20.14 -4.55
CA GLU A 205 4.75 -19.93 -3.99
C GLU A 205 4.65 -18.67 -3.10
N TRP A 206 5.79 -18.17 -2.56
CA TRP A 206 5.86 -16.96 -1.76
C TRP A 206 5.92 -15.68 -2.58
N ASN A 207 6.12 -15.78 -3.88
CA ASN A 207 6.20 -14.64 -4.79
C ASN A 207 4.87 -13.90 -4.98
N ASN A 208 3.78 -14.41 -4.39
CA ASN A 208 2.46 -13.77 -4.38
C ASN A 208 2.25 -12.81 -3.19
N MET A 209 3.30 -12.43 -2.49
CA MET A 209 3.24 -11.49 -1.37
C MET A 209 3.36 -10.05 -1.85
N TYR A 210 2.39 -9.20 -1.48
CA TYR A 210 2.25 -7.87 -2.06
C TYR A 210 2.51 -6.71 -1.08
N THR A 211 2.80 -6.98 0.20
CA THR A 211 2.94 -5.93 1.21
C THR A 211 4.14 -6.15 2.11
N VAL A 212 4.69 -5.09 2.71
CA VAL A 212 5.79 -5.18 3.67
C VAL A 212 5.43 -6.16 4.79
N PHE A 213 4.20 -6.05 5.31
CA PHE A 213 3.75 -6.91 6.41
C PHE A 213 3.57 -8.36 6.01
N SER A 214 3.24 -8.66 4.74
CA SER A 214 3.22 -10.05 4.27
C SER A 214 4.62 -10.68 4.29
N TYR A 215 5.67 -9.93 3.97
CA TYR A 215 7.06 -10.39 4.11
C TYR A 215 7.48 -10.53 5.58
N MET A 216 7.06 -9.61 6.45
CA MET A 216 7.29 -9.73 7.89
C MET A 216 6.65 -10.99 8.49
N LEU A 217 5.39 -11.27 8.12
CA LEU A 217 4.69 -12.48 8.54
C LEU A 217 5.36 -13.76 8.04
N LEU A 218 6.00 -13.69 6.87
CA LEU A 218 6.78 -14.80 6.33
C LEU A 218 7.99 -15.11 7.21
N ILE A 219 8.75 -14.09 7.61
CA ILE A 219 9.88 -14.22 8.55
C ILE A 219 9.39 -14.84 9.87
N GLU A 220 8.29 -14.32 10.44
CA GLU A 220 7.74 -14.83 11.71
C GLU A 220 7.31 -16.30 11.62
N LYS A 221 6.77 -16.72 10.49
CA LYS A 221 6.35 -18.10 10.27
C LYS A 221 7.52 -19.07 10.19
N TRP A 222 8.64 -18.63 9.62
CA TRP A 222 9.82 -19.47 9.40
C TRP A 222 10.83 -19.40 10.55
N GLY A 223 10.94 -18.27 11.25
CA GLY A 223 11.78 -18.11 12.42
C GLY A 223 11.32 -18.87 13.67
N LYS A 224 10.11 -19.45 13.64
CA LYS A 224 9.55 -20.29 14.70
C LYS A 224 9.80 -21.79 14.46
N LYS A 225 10.48 -22.16 13.40
CA LYS A 225 10.88 -23.54 13.07
C LYS A 225 12.35 -23.74 13.36
#